data_62dd93094cd870cf1cefe26fce2a393c
#
_entry.id   62dd93094cd870cf1cefe26fce2a393c
#
_cell.length_a   1.000
_cell.length_b   1.000
_cell.length_c   1.000
_cell.angle_alpha   90.00
_cell.angle_beta   90.00
_cell.angle_gamma   90.00
#
_symmetry.space_group_name_H-M   'P 1'
#
loop_
_entity.id
_entity.type
_entity.pdbx_description
1 polymer ?
#
loop_
_entity_poly.entity_id
_entity_poly.type
_entity_poly.pdbx_seq_one_letter_code
_entity_poly.pdbx_strand_id
1 'polypeptide(L)'
;MGKTYTGVDIGNASVKLAVCDDDVIKNIVVEALPEGLMAEGRLISFDAMADFIKGLVKRTGGIAKDAALVLSSTDCLVRRLSVPAMTEKELELNLPYEFRDYIAQGKDRYYYDYAVLATHLDPEGVPEGMD
;
A
#
# COMPACT_ATOMS: atom_id res chain seq x y z
N MET A 1 7.75 -22.60 -3.84
CA MET A 1 7.44 -22.14 -5.22
C MET A 1 7.43 -20.63 -5.20
N GLY A 2 8.26 -20.03 -6.01
CA GLY A 2 8.40 -18.60 -6.08
C GLY A 2 7.11 -17.89 -6.52
N LYS A 3 6.93 -16.70 -6.00
CA LYS A 3 5.78 -15.86 -6.35
C LYS A 3 6.21 -14.81 -7.36
N THR A 4 5.70 -14.90 -8.58
CA THR A 4 5.95 -13.89 -9.62
C THR A 4 4.92 -12.77 -9.49
N TYR A 5 5.38 -11.53 -9.35
CA TYR A 5 4.52 -10.36 -9.24
C TYR A 5 5.13 -9.15 -9.95
N THR A 6 4.32 -8.13 -10.19
CA THR A 6 4.77 -6.86 -10.74
C THR A 6 4.63 -5.76 -9.69
N GLY A 7 5.75 -5.17 -9.29
CA GLY A 7 5.75 -3.92 -8.52
C GLY A 7 5.34 -2.76 -9.43
N VAL A 8 4.41 -1.92 -8.96
CA VAL A 8 3.88 -0.76 -9.69
C VAL A 8 4.05 0.49 -8.82
N ASP A 9 4.79 1.47 -9.32
CA ASP A 9 4.93 2.79 -8.72
C ASP A 9 4.44 3.85 -9.71
N ILE A 10 3.34 4.51 -9.39
CA ILE A 10 2.76 5.61 -10.16
C ILE A 10 3.17 6.92 -9.49
N GLY A 11 4.20 7.54 -10.03
CA GLY A 11 4.68 8.86 -9.57
C GLY A 11 4.01 10.02 -10.31
N ASN A 12 4.40 11.25 -9.98
CA ASN A 12 3.88 12.45 -10.64
C ASN A 12 4.39 12.62 -12.08
N ALA A 13 5.58 12.10 -12.38
CA ALA A 13 6.24 12.30 -13.68
C ALA A 13 6.46 10.99 -14.45
N SER A 14 6.35 9.85 -13.82
CA SER A 14 6.62 8.55 -14.46
C SER A 14 5.90 7.41 -13.76
N VAL A 15 5.60 6.37 -14.53
CA VAL A 15 5.23 5.05 -14.03
C VAL A 15 6.44 4.15 -14.08
N LYS A 16 6.63 3.37 -13.03
CA LYS A 16 7.68 2.36 -12.94
C LYS A 16 7.04 1.00 -12.71
N LEU A 17 7.47 0.02 -13.50
CA LEU A 17 7.06 -1.37 -13.39
C LEU A 17 8.29 -2.24 -13.16
N ALA A 18 8.23 -3.11 -12.15
CA ALA A 18 9.29 -4.07 -11.87
C ALA A 18 8.69 -5.48 -11.83
N VAL A 19 9.06 -6.32 -12.79
CA VAL A 19 8.66 -7.74 -12.77
C VAL A 19 9.62 -8.50 -11.89
N CYS A 20 9.08 -9.09 -10.83
CA CYS A 20 9.83 -9.84 -9.83
C CYS A 20 9.44 -11.31 -9.89
N ASP A 21 10.43 -12.17 -9.73
CA ASP A 21 10.27 -13.61 -9.61
C ASP A 21 11.03 -14.05 -8.35
N ASP A 22 10.29 -14.41 -7.32
CA ASP A 22 10.79 -14.42 -5.94
C ASP A 22 11.42 -13.06 -5.58
N ASP A 23 12.63 -13.05 -5.08
CA ASP A 23 13.38 -11.84 -4.71
C ASP A 23 14.25 -11.28 -5.86
N VAL A 24 14.07 -11.81 -7.09
CA VAL A 24 14.87 -11.39 -8.25
C VAL A 24 14.06 -10.52 -9.20
N ILE A 25 14.57 -9.31 -9.44
CA ILE A 25 13.99 -8.43 -10.46
C ILE A 25 14.42 -8.93 -11.85
N LYS A 26 13.44 -9.30 -12.67
CA LYS A 26 13.64 -9.79 -14.05
C LYS A 26 13.61 -8.69 -15.08
N ASN A 27 12.78 -7.68 -14.85
CA ASN A 27 12.62 -6.56 -15.77
C ASN A 27 12.20 -5.30 -15.02
N ILE A 28 12.72 -4.15 -15.45
CA ILE A 28 12.32 -2.83 -14.95
C ILE A 28 11.98 -1.95 -16.14
N VAL A 29 10.85 -1.28 -16.03
CA VAL A 29 10.38 -0.31 -17.02
C VAL A 29 10.11 1.01 -16.32
N VAL A 30 10.61 2.09 -16.88
CA VAL A 30 10.31 3.47 -16.45
C VAL A 30 9.80 4.23 -17.65
N GLU A 31 8.58 4.75 -17.56
CA GLU A 31 7.95 5.49 -18.65
C GLU A 31 7.45 6.83 -18.13
N ALA A 32 7.75 7.90 -18.88
CA ALA A 32 7.25 9.23 -18.55
C ALA A 32 5.73 9.28 -18.70
N LEU A 33 5.07 9.93 -17.74
CA LEU A 33 3.62 10.15 -17.81
C LEU A 33 3.31 11.26 -18.82
N PRO A 34 2.31 11.08 -19.67
CA PRO A 34 1.72 12.16 -20.44
C PRO A 34 1.18 13.25 -19.50
N GLU A 35 1.24 14.50 -19.98
CA GLU A 35 0.60 15.62 -19.27
C GLU A 35 -0.89 15.36 -19.06
N GLY A 36 -1.42 15.78 -17.94
CA GLY A 36 -2.85 15.68 -17.62
C GLY A 36 -3.30 14.36 -17.01
N LEU A 37 -2.42 13.38 -16.77
CA LEU A 37 -2.79 12.16 -16.04
C LEU A 37 -2.65 12.34 -14.52
N MET A 38 -1.71 13.14 -14.08
CA MET A 38 -1.49 13.46 -12.67
C MET A 38 -1.46 14.98 -12.46
N ALA A 39 -2.04 15.46 -11.35
CA ALA A 39 -1.90 16.82 -10.88
C ALA A 39 -1.77 16.84 -9.36
N GLU A 40 -0.76 17.54 -8.86
CA GLU A 40 -0.52 17.71 -7.42
C GLU A 40 -0.51 16.39 -6.63
N GLY A 41 0.07 15.34 -7.19
CA GLY A 41 0.13 14.02 -6.58
C GLY A 41 -1.15 13.20 -6.67
N ARG A 42 -2.16 13.68 -7.40
CA ARG A 42 -3.45 13.00 -7.55
C ARG A 42 -3.70 12.58 -8.98
N LEU A 43 -4.32 11.43 -9.11
CA LEU A 43 -4.76 10.89 -10.40
C LEU A 43 -5.98 11.67 -10.90
N ILE A 44 -5.88 12.21 -12.14
CA ILE A 44 -6.98 12.99 -12.74
C ILE A 44 -8.03 12.07 -13.37
N SER A 45 -7.59 11.02 -14.07
CA SER A 45 -8.48 10.08 -14.74
C SER A 45 -7.98 8.65 -14.60
N PHE A 46 -8.78 7.80 -13.96
CA PHE A 46 -8.48 6.36 -13.82
C PHE A 46 -8.46 5.65 -15.17
N ASP A 47 -9.42 5.96 -16.04
CA ASP A 47 -9.53 5.31 -17.35
C ASP A 47 -8.33 5.64 -18.24
N ALA A 48 -7.94 6.92 -18.30
CA ALA A 48 -6.78 7.34 -19.09
C ALA A 48 -5.47 6.73 -18.55
N MET A 49 -5.30 6.65 -17.23
CA MET A 49 -4.15 5.98 -16.63
C MET A 49 -4.15 4.48 -16.91
N ALA A 50 -5.31 3.83 -16.81
CA ALA A 50 -5.43 2.41 -17.11
C ALA A 50 -5.07 2.11 -18.57
N ASP A 51 -5.50 2.94 -19.50
CA ASP A 51 -5.17 2.77 -20.92
C ASP A 51 -3.69 3.03 -21.21
N PHE A 52 -3.10 4.02 -20.55
CA PHE A 52 -1.66 4.27 -20.61
C PHE A 52 -0.85 3.05 -20.11
N ILE A 53 -1.19 2.52 -18.92
CA ILE A 53 -0.52 1.35 -18.34
C ILE A 53 -0.73 0.11 -19.23
N LYS A 54 -1.93 -0.13 -19.74
CA LYS A 54 -2.19 -1.23 -20.70
C LYS A 54 -1.30 -1.13 -21.95
N GLY A 55 -1.16 0.08 -22.49
CA GLY A 55 -0.26 0.34 -23.62
C GLY A 55 1.20 0.06 -23.26
N LEU A 56 1.65 0.47 -22.09
CA LEU A 56 2.99 0.23 -21.58
C LEU A 56 3.27 -1.27 -21.45
N VAL A 57 2.37 -2.00 -20.80
CA VAL A 57 2.47 -3.47 -20.60
C VAL A 57 2.60 -4.21 -21.92
N LYS A 58 1.82 -3.82 -22.94
CA LYS A 58 1.90 -4.43 -24.27
C LYS A 58 3.28 -4.23 -24.93
N ARG A 59 3.86 -3.02 -24.77
CA ARG A 59 5.18 -2.70 -25.34
C ARG A 59 6.33 -3.41 -24.63
N THR A 60 6.18 -3.74 -23.35
CA THR A 60 7.23 -4.34 -22.52
C THR A 60 7.25 -5.88 -22.56
N GLY A 61 6.37 -6.50 -23.31
CA GLY A 61 6.33 -7.96 -23.45
C GLY A 61 5.54 -8.68 -22.36
N GLY A 62 4.80 -7.95 -21.54
CA GLY A 62 3.92 -8.47 -20.51
C GLY A 62 4.46 -8.26 -19.10
N ILE A 63 3.58 -8.49 -18.13
CA ILE A 63 3.84 -8.41 -16.70
C ILE A 63 3.23 -9.63 -15.99
N ALA A 64 3.61 -9.84 -14.73
CA ALA A 64 2.93 -10.82 -13.89
C ALA A 64 1.46 -10.39 -13.63
N LYS A 65 0.58 -11.37 -13.41
CA LYS A 65 -0.85 -11.12 -13.14
C LYS A 65 -1.06 -10.49 -11.76
N ASP A 66 -0.26 -10.89 -10.78
CA ASP A 66 -0.29 -10.33 -9.44
C ASP A 66 0.50 -9.02 -9.43
N ALA A 67 -0.04 -8.00 -8.77
CA ALA A 67 0.60 -6.69 -8.67
C ALA A 67 0.73 -6.24 -7.21
N ALA A 68 1.85 -5.58 -6.91
CA ALA A 68 2.07 -4.84 -5.68
C ALA A 68 2.14 -3.34 -6.02
N LEU A 69 1.16 -2.58 -5.57
CA LEU A 69 1.08 -1.14 -5.82
C LEU A 69 1.67 -0.35 -4.67
N VAL A 70 2.54 0.60 -4.99
CA VAL A 70 3.02 1.60 -4.03
C VAL A 70 1.98 2.71 -3.90
N LEU A 71 1.52 2.96 -2.69
CA LEU A 71 0.62 4.07 -2.38
C LEU A 71 1.41 5.33 -2.05
N SER A 72 0.92 6.47 -2.53
CA SER A 72 1.47 7.78 -2.18
C SER A 72 1.16 8.11 -0.72
N SER A 73 2.06 8.84 -0.06
CA SER A 73 1.82 9.40 1.28
C SER A 73 0.65 10.40 1.32
N THR A 74 0.19 10.90 0.18
CA THR A 74 -1.02 11.72 0.08
C THR A 74 -2.30 10.91 0.15
N ASP A 75 -2.23 9.61 -0.17
CA ASP A 75 -3.38 8.72 -0.24
C ASP A 75 -3.42 7.74 0.95
N CYS A 76 -2.39 7.74 1.77
CA CYS A 76 -2.24 6.82 2.89
C CYS A 76 -1.84 7.57 4.17
N LEU A 77 -2.58 7.34 5.24
CA LEU A 77 -2.26 7.84 6.57
C LEU A 77 -1.59 6.72 7.37
N VAL A 78 -0.32 6.90 7.72
CA VAL A 78 0.41 5.96 8.58
C VAL A 78 0.53 6.54 9.99
N ARG A 79 0.16 5.75 11.00
CA ARG A 79 0.26 6.12 12.42
C ARG A 79 0.81 4.96 13.22
N ARG A 80 1.59 5.30 14.23
CA ARG A 80 1.97 4.39 15.30
C ARG A 80 1.04 4.61 16.48
N LEU A 81 0.52 3.53 17.01
CA LEU A 81 -0.36 3.51 18.17
C LEU A 81 0.26 2.62 19.24
N SER A 82 0.06 2.98 20.49
CA SER A 82 0.37 2.13 21.63
C SER A 82 -0.94 1.79 22.33
N VAL A 83 -1.26 0.52 22.39
CA VAL A 83 -2.53 0.01 22.94
C VAL A 83 -2.26 -1.07 23.97
N PRO A 84 -3.19 -1.34 24.91
CA PRO A 84 -3.08 -2.48 25.80
C PRO A 84 -2.92 -3.78 25.02
N ALA A 85 -2.23 -4.76 25.60
CA ALA A 85 -2.09 -6.07 24.99
C ALA A 85 -3.46 -6.73 24.80
N MET A 86 -3.70 -7.22 23.59
CA MET A 86 -4.94 -7.85 23.21
C MET A 86 -4.72 -8.88 22.10
N THR A 87 -5.69 -9.74 21.84
CA THR A 87 -5.67 -10.66 20.72
C THR A 87 -5.86 -9.93 19.39
N GLU A 88 -5.44 -10.54 18.27
CA GLU A 88 -5.65 -9.99 16.93
C GLU A 88 -7.12 -9.64 16.67
N LYS A 89 -8.06 -10.49 17.09
CA LYS A 89 -9.49 -10.23 16.93
C LYS A 89 -9.97 -9.01 17.72
N GLU A 90 -9.45 -8.81 18.92
CA GLU A 90 -9.75 -7.62 19.71
C GLU A 90 -9.13 -6.39 19.10
N LEU A 91 -7.90 -6.51 18.58
CA LEU A 91 -7.23 -5.41 17.90
C LEU A 91 -8.00 -4.97 16.66
N GLU A 92 -8.42 -5.89 15.78
CA GLU A 92 -9.25 -5.59 14.61
C GLU A 92 -10.57 -4.87 14.97
N LEU A 93 -11.18 -5.23 16.10
CA LEU A 93 -12.39 -4.57 16.58
C LEU A 93 -12.13 -3.17 17.15
N ASN A 94 -10.97 -2.95 17.77
CA ASN A 94 -10.65 -1.69 18.45
C ASN A 94 -10.02 -0.65 17.53
N LEU A 95 -9.19 -1.06 16.55
CA LEU A 95 -8.49 -0.14 15.63
C LEU A 95 -9.40 0.93 14.98
N PRO A 96 -10.62 0.62 14.48
CA PRO A 96 -11.50 1.64 13.93
C PRO A 96 -11.91 2.73 14.92
N TYR A 97 -11.86 2.47 16.23
CA TYR A 97 -12.14 3.48 17.25
C TYR A 97 -10.95 4.41 17.45
N GLU A 98 -9.73 3.87 17.39
CA GLU A 98 -8.49 4.65 17.47
C GLU A 98 -8.32 5.61 16.30
N PHE A 99 -8.91 5.28 15.13
CA PHE A 99 -8.82 6.14 13.95
C PHE A 99 -9.75 7.34 13.97
N ARG A 100 -10.74 7.41 14.87
CA ARG A 100 -11.74 8.49 14.92
C ARG A 100 -11.13 9.89 15.07
N ASP A 101 -10.02 10.00 15.77
CA ASP A 101 -9.33 11.26 16.00
C ASP A 101 -8.57 11.75 14.75
N TYR A 102 -8.34 10.87 13.79
CA TYR A 102 -7.57 11.15 12.57
C TYR A 102 -8.42 11.12 11.31
N ILE A 103 -9.52 10.37 11.32
CA ILE A 103 -10.37 10.17 10.16
C ILE A 103 -11.81 10.51 10.52
N ALA A 104 -12.29 11.66 10.03
CA ALA A 104 -13.66 12.12 10.26
C ALA A 104 -14.73 11.29 9.51
N GLN A 105 -14.31 10.43 8.59
CA GLN A 105 -15.20 9.61 7.78
C GLN A 105 -15.53 8.30 8.51
N GLY A 106 -16.75 7.77 8.23
CA GLY A 106 -17.16 6.48 8.77
C GLY A 106 -16.29 5.33 8.25
N LYS A 107 -16.19 4.26 9.03
CA LYS A 107 -15.36 3.07 8.73
C LYS A 107 -15.59 2.44 7.34
N ASP A 108 -16.72 2.70 6.71
CA ASP A 108 -17.06 2.20 5.37
C ASP A 108 -16.44 3.04 4.23
N ARG A 109 -15.70 4.09 4.56
CA ARG A 109 -15.11 5.04 3.63
C ARG A 109 -13.61 4.95 3.50
N TYR A 110 -12.94 4.05 4.24
CA TYR A 110 -11.50 3.83 4.16
C TYR A 110 -11.15 2.35 4.33
N TYR A 111 -10.02 1.99 3.80
CA TYR A 111 -9.38 0.70 4.06
C TYR A 111 -8.26 0.92 5.07
N TYR A 112 -8.01 -0.06 5.92
CA TYR A 112 -6.88 -0.05 6.84
C TYR A 112 -6.23 -1.42 6.91
N ASP A 113 -4.98 -1.40 7.27
CA ASP A 113 -4.19 -2.57 7.61
C ASP A 113 -3.27 -2.19 8.77
N TYR A 114 -2.71 -3.17 9.46
CA TYR A 114 -1.85 -2.94 10.60
C TYR A 114 -0.74 -3.97 10.68
N ALA A 115 0.33 -3.63 11.39
CA ALA A 115 1.38 -4.55 11.79
C ALA A 115 1.72 -4.31 13.26
N VAL A 116 1.79 -5.37 14.04
CA VAL A 116 2.28 -5.30 15.42
C VAL A 116 3.81 -5.23 15.37
N LEU A 117 4.37 -4.14 15.87
CA LEU A 117 5.81 -3.89 15.85
C LEU A 117 6.51 -4.45 17.09
N ALA A 118 5.86 -4.36 18.24
CA ALA A 118 6.38 -4.83 19.52
C ALA A 118 5.24 -5.21 20.47
N THR A 119 5.51 -6.18 21.34
CA THR A 119 4.68 -6.50 22.48
C THR A 119 5.49 -6.23 23.73
N HIS A 120 4.94 -5.42 24.64
CA HIS A 120 5.56 -5.08 25.90
C HIS A 120 5.10 -6.07 26.98
N LEU A 121 6.03 -6.56 27.77
CA LEU A 121 5.76 -7.49 28.85
C LEU A 121 5.95 -6.77 30.21
N ASP A 122 5.14 -7.14 31.20
CA ASP A 122 5.35 -6.74 32.57
C ASP A 122 6.56 -7.48 33.19
N PRO A 123 6.98 -7.16 34.44
CA PRO A 123 8.10 -7.84 35.08
C PRO A 123 7.89 -9.34 35.27
N GLU A 124 6.67 -9.82 35.29
CA GLU A 124 6.27 -11.22 35.39
C GLU A 124 6.24 -11.94 34.04
N GLY A 125 6.46 -11.18 32.93
CA GLY A 125 6.49 -11.71 31.55
C GLY A 125 5.11 -11.85 30.92
N VAL A 126 4.10 -11.19 31.45
CA VAL A 126 2.74 -11.16 30.90
C VAL A 126 2.60 -9.99 29.91
N PRO A 127 1.96 -10.16 28.74
CA PRO A 127 1.74 -9.07 27.80
C PRO A 127 0.89 -7.95 28.43
N GLU A 128 1.46 -6.74 28.47
CA GLU A 128 0.83 -5.54 29.03
C GLU A 128 0.39 -4.55 27.95
N GLY A 129 1.18 -4.42 26.90
CA GLY A 129 0.92 -3.49 25.80
C GLY A 129 1.49 -3.95 24.46
N MET A 130 1.07 -3.28 23.39
CA MET A 130 1.58 -3.49 22.03
C MET A 130 1.61 -2.19 21.23
N ASP A 131 2.57 -2.11 20.30
CA ASP A 131 2.76 -1.03 19.35
C ASP A 131 2.57 -1.53 17.90
#